data_b59a75b170cdf871344605350a65ebc2
#
_entry.id   b59a75b170cdf871344605350a65ebc2
#
_cell.length_a   1.000
_cell.length_b   1.000
_cell.length_c   1.000
_cell.angle_alpha   90.00
_cell.angle_beta   90.00
_cell.angle_gamma   90.00
#
_symmetry.space_group_name_H-M   'P 1'
#
loop_
_entity.id
_entity.type
_entity.pdbx_description
1 polymer ?
#
loop_
_entity_poly.entity_id
_entity_poly.type
_entity_poly.pdbx_seq_one_letter_code
_entity_poly.pdbx_strand_id
1 'polypeptide(L)'
;AAIGAGIAVRKKKDSRIICFAGDGSLQMNIQELQTLKSLNLNLKIFLINNNGYLSIKSTHKNFFGETFGCHPESGIDFPSFHKVAKSYGIESMVINNMTSLKSIKSKIKKPGPLLLELMVDTNQEFCPKLKSRLDENGKFITPELDDMFPFIEKNKLENIRKSVED
;
A
#
# COMPACT_ATOMS: atom_id res chain seq x y z
N ALA A 1 6.13 6.24 11.50
CA ALA A 1 5.00 7.15 11.71
C ALA A 1 3.88 6.50 12.53
N ALA A 2 3.33 5.33 12.16
CA ALA A 2 2.15 4.72 12.82
C ALA A 2 2.37 4.40 14.31
N ILE A 3 3.54 3.89 14.69
CA ILE A 3 3.91 3.64 16.10
C ILE A 3 3.92 4.95 16.89
N GLY A 4 4.53 6.01 16.36
CA GLY A 4 4.54 7.32 17.00
C GLY A 4 3.14 7.88 17.22
N ALA A 5 2.26 7.76 16.20
CA ALA A 5 0.85 8.13 16.36
C ALA A 5 0.15 7.29 17.44
N GLY A 6 0.42 5.98 17.48
CA GLY A 6 -0.12 5.08 18.51
C GLY A 6 0.31 5.47 19.93
N ILE A 7 1.58 5.85 20.10
CA ILE A 7 2.10 6.35 21.38
C ILE A 7 1.42 7.66 21.78
N ALA A 8 1.26 8.59 20.85
CA ALA A 8 0.64 9.90 21.11
C ALA A 8 -0.80 9.79 21.61
N VAL A 9 -1.56 8.81 21.09
CA VAL A 9 -2.97 8.64 21.46
C VAL A 9 -3.25 7.53 22.46
N ARG A 10 -2.23 6.82 22.96
CA ARG A 10 -2.41 5.62 23.82
C ARG A 10 -3.20 5.86 25.10
N LYS A 11 -3.20 7.09 25.62
CA LYS A 11 -3.94 7.49 26.82
C LYS A 11 -5.38 7.93 26.51
N LYS A 12 -5.74 8.12 25.23
CA LYS A 12 -7.10 8.51 24.86
C LYS A 12 -7.97 7.25 24.79
N LYS A 13 -9.08 7.26 25.53
CA LYS A 13 -10.05 6.17 25.52
C LYS A 13 -10.54 5.90 24.10
N ASP A 14 -10.69 4.63 23.76
CA ASP A 14 -11.22 4.14 22.47
C ASP A 14 -10.43 4.58 21.22
N SER A 15 -9.24 5.18 21.39
CA SER A 15 -8.39 5.52 20.26
C SER A 15 -7.82 4.28 19.57
N ARG A 16 -7.71 4.35 18.24
CA ARG A 16 -7.17 3.30 17.40
C ARG A 16 -6.42 3.92 16.24
N ILE A 17 -5.27 3.36 15.90
CA ILE A 17 -4.52 3.72 14.71
C ILE A 17 -4.75 2.66 13.64
N ILE A 18 -5.07 3.09 12.44
CA ILE A 18 -5.11 2.27 11.24
C ILE A 18 -3.89 2.62 10.39
N CYS A 19 -3.12 1.60 10.04
CA CYS A 19 -1.94 1.74 9.20
C CYS A 19 -2.12 0.89 7.94
N PHE A 20 -2.09 1.52 6.78
CA PHE A 20 -1.98 0.82 5.50
C PHE A 20 -0.52 0.77 5.09
N ALA A 21 -0.02 -0.42 4.78
CA ALA A 21 1.36 -0.64 4.36
C ALA A 21 1.40 -1.66 3.21
N GLY A 22 2.30 -1.47 2.26
CA GLY A 22 2.62 -2.52 1.28
C GLY A 22 3.56 -3.57 1.88
N ASP A 23 3.60 -4.75 1.28
CA ASP A 23 4.46 -5.86 1.68
C ASP A 23 5.94 -5.46 1.73
N GLY A 24 6.46 -4.86 0.67
CA GLY A 24 7.83 -4.35 0.66
C GLY A 24 8.10 -3.26 1.70
N SER A 25 7.12 -2.39 1.99
CA SER A 25 7.26 -1.35 3.02
C SER A 25 7.33 -1.94 4.42
N LEU A 26 6.53 -2.97 4.71
CA LEU A 26 6.59 -3.66 5.99
C LEU A 26 7.90 -4.45 6.12
N GLN A 27 8.36 -5.09 5.04
CA GLN A 27 9.62 -5.84 5.03
C GLN A 27 10.81 -4.99 5.49
N MET A 28 10.88 -3.74 5.06
CA MET A 28 11.95 -2.82 5.46
C MET A 28 11.91 -2.42 6.95
N ASN A 29 10.80 -2.64 7.64
CA ASN A 29 10.59 -2.25 9.03
C ASN A 29 9.99 -3.39 9.87
N ILE A 30 10.22 -4.62 9.49
CA ILE A 30 9.59 -5.80 10.09
C ILE A 30 9.90 -5.95 11.58
N GLN A 31 11.08 -5.50 12.02
CA GLN A 31 11.51 -5.50 13.43
C GLN A 31 10.63 -4.63 14.32
N GLU A 32 9.94 -3.63 13.75
CA GLU A 32 9.03 -2.76 14.49
C GLU A 32 7.75 -3.48 14.99
N LEU A 33 7.51 -4.68 14.51
CA LEU A 33 6.48 -5.54 15.09
C LEU A 33 6.76 -5.86 16.57
N GLN A 34 8.04 -5.97 16.96
CA GLN A 34 8.42 -6.10 18.36
C GLN A 34 8.06 -4.86 19.17
N THR A 35 8.36 -3.67 18.66
CA THR A 35 8.00 -2.41 19.32
C THR A 35 6.48 -2.28 19.49
N LEU A 36 5.73 -2.61 18.43
CA LEU A 36 4.27 -2.62 18.45
C LEU A 36 3.72 -3.58 19.53
N LYS A 37 4.28 -4.77 19.63
CA LYS A 37 3.89 -5.78 20.62
C LYS A 37 4.25 -5.36 22.03
N SER A 38 5.50 -4.90 22.25
CA SER A 38 6.00 -4.52 23.58
C SER A 38 5.21 -3.36 24.19
N LEU A 39 4.80 -2.40 23.38
CA LEU A 39 4.00 -1.26 23.81
C LEU A 39 2.49 -1.56 23.83
N ASN A 40 2.06 -2.72 23.39
CA ASN A 40 0.66 -3.17 23.25
C ASN A 40 -0.25 -2.08 22.63
N LEU A 41 0.23 -1.46 21.55
CA LEU A 41 -0.47 -0.36 20.91
C LEU A 41 -1.75 -0.84 20.22
N ASN A 42 -2.83 -0.07 20.34
CA ASN A 42 -4.07 -0.32 19.61
C ASN A 42 -3.91 0.12 18.14
N LEU A 43 -3.04 -0.59 17.41
CA LEU A 43 -2.68 -0.32 16.03
C LEU A 43 -3.04 -1.52 15.15
N LYS A 44 -3.79 -1.26 14.08
CA LYS A 44 -4.21 -2.26 13.09
C LYS A 44 -3.46 -2.03 11.81
N ILE A 45 -2.62 -2.98 11.42
CA ILE A 45 -1.90 -2.95 10.15
C ILE A 45 -2.73 -3.67 9.10
N PHE A 46 -3.12 -2.95 8.06
CA PHE A 46 -3.67 -3.49 6.83
C PHE A 46 -2.53 -3.61 5.84
N LEU A 47 -1.97 -4.80 5.74
CA LEU A 47 -0.87 -5.10 4.86
C LEU A 47 -1.40 -5.46 3.48
N ILE A 48 -1.19 -4.59 2.51
CA ILE A 48 -1.53 -4.83 1.10
C ILE A 48 -0.42 -5.66 0.49
N ASN A 49 -0.67 -6.95 0.30
CA ASN A 49 0.30 -7.89 -0.21
C ASN A 49 -0.02 -8.20 -1.68
N ASN A 50 0.75 -7.59 -2.58
CA ASN A 50 0.76 -7.86 -4.01
C ASN A 50 2.01 -8.63 -4.46
N ASN A 51 2.75 -9.18 -3.49
CA ASN A 51 3.97 -9.96 -3.68
C ASN A 51 5.06 -9.19 -4.44
N GLY A 52 5.27 -7.90 -4.09
CA GLY A 52 6.31 -7.10 -4.73
C GLY A 52 6.25 -5.60 -4.47
N TYR A 53 7.30 -4.94 -4.93
CA TYR A 53 7.41 -3.48 -4.94
C TYR A 53 6.71 -2.90 -6.17
N LEU A 54 5.39 -2.68 -6.08
CA LEU A 54 4.58 -2.22 -7.22
C LEU A 54 5.08 -0.91 -7.84
N SER A 55 5.49 0.05 -7.03
CA SER A 55 6.03 1.33 -7.53
C SER A 55 7.29 1.12 -8.36
N ILE A 56 8.22 0.27 -7.90
CA ILE A 56 9.45 -0.06 -8.62
C ILE A 56 9.09 -0.80 -9.92
N LYS A 57 8.25 -1.84 -9.84
CA LYS A 57 7.76 -2.60 -11.00
C LYS A 57 7.14 -1.68 -12.06
N SER A 58 6.31 -0.73 -11.63
CA SER A 58 5.65 0.23 -12.51
C SER A 58 6.64 1.18 -13.18
N THR A 59 7.61 1.71 -12.42
CA THR A 59 8.69 2.57 -12.95
C THR A 59 9.57 1.82 -13.94
N HIS A 60 10.00 0.61 -13.59
CA HIS A 60 10.83 -0.22 -14.47
C HIS A 60 10.11 -0.51 -15.80
N LYS A 61 8.86 -0.94 -15.75
CA LYS A 61 8.07 -1.17 -16.97
C LYS A 61 7.90 0.07 -17.83
N ASN A 62 7.72 1.23 -17.19
CA ASN A 62 7.49 2.48 -17.90
C ASN A 62 8.74 3.03 -18.61
N PHE A 63 9.93 2.86 -18.02
CA PHE A 63 11.16 3.48 -18.53
C PHE A 63 12.11 2.50 -19.19
N PHE A 64 12.12 1.22 -18.79
CA PHE A 64 13.13 0.25 -19.22
C PHE A 64 12.55 -0.96 -19.93
N GLY A 65 11.23 -1.18 -19.86
CA GLY A 65 10.57 -2.36 -20.45
C GLY A 65 10.77 -3.67 -19.68
N GLU A 66 11.78 -3.74 -18.80
CA GLU A 66 12.14 -4.91 -18.01
C GLU A 66 12.05 -4.62 -16.51
N THR A 67 12.00 -5.67 -15.69
CA THR A 67 11.85 -5.53 -14.23
C THR A 67 12.97 -6.26 -13.50
N PHE A 68 13.58 -5.62 -12.48
CA PHE A 68 14.64 -6.19 -11.66
C PHE A 68 14.34 -5.96 -10.18
N GLY A 69 14.53 -6.99 -9.34
CA GLY A 69 14.49 -6.89 -7.88
C GLY A 69 13.20 -6.31 -7.31
N CYS A 70 12.04 -6.55 -7.93
CA CYS A 70 10.79 -5.95 -7.49
C CYS A 70 9.61 -6.93 -7.34
N HIS A 71 9.77 -8.18 -7.75
CA HIS A 71 8.82 -9.28 -7.55
C HIS A 71 9.55 -10.63 -7.68
N PRO A 72 8.96 -11.79 -7.32
CA PRO A 72 9.65 -13.07 -7.28
C PRO A 72 10.37 -13.45 -8.58
N GLU A 73 9.73 -13.27 -9.72
CA GLU A 73 10.32 -13.58 -11.03
C GLU A 73 11.51 -12.66 -11.38
N SER A 74 11.67 -11.54 -10.70
CA SER A 74 12.78 -10.59 -10.87
C SER A 74 13.79 -10.58 -9.72
N GLY A 75 13.75 -11.63 -8.86
CA GLY A 75 14.79 -11.89 -7.86
C GLY A 75 14.50 -11.42 -6.44
N ILE A 76 13.24 -11.13 -6.09
CA ILE A 76 12.81 -10.83 -4.72
C ILE A 76 11.77 -11.82 -4.25
N ASP A 77 11.87 -12.22 -2.98
CA ASP A 77 10.86 -13.00 -2.29
C ASP A 77 10.50 -12.38 -0.94
N PHE A 78 9.28 -12.62 -0.48
CA PHE A 78 8.79 -12.12 0.80
C PHE A 78 8.35 -13.28 1.70
N PRO A 79 8.53 -13.13 3.02
CA PRO A 79 8.03 -14.11 3.98
C PRO A 79 6.49 -14.06 4.04
N SER A 80 5.88 -15.10 4.60
CA SER A 80 4.49 -15.02 5.05
C SER A 80 4.40 -14.05 6.24
N PHE A 81 3.94 -12.83 6.00
CA PHE A 81 3.84 -11.80 7.03
C PHE A 81 2.89 -12.18 8.17
N HIS A 82 1.83 -12.93 7.86
CA HIS A 82 0.96 -13.53 8.86
C HIS A 82 1.73 -14.45 9.83
N LYS A 83 2.61 -15.31 9.32
CA LYS A 83 3.44 -16.19 10.19
C LYS A 83 4.46 -15.37 10.99
N VAL A 84 5.08 -14.37 10.36
CA VAL A 84 6.01 -13.46 11.02
C VAL A 84 5.32 -12.70 12.14
N ALA A 85 4.15 -12.11 11.91
CA ALA A 85 3.40 -11.40 12.94
C ALA A 85 3.07 -12.33 14.12
N LYS A 86 2.69 -13.58 13.85
CA LYS A 86 2.46 -14.58 14.90
C LYS A 86 3.71 -14.90 15.72
N SER A 87 4.89 -14.97 15.10
CA SER A 87 6.14 -15.21 15.84
C SER A 87 6.49 -14.05 16.79
N TYR A 88 6.06 -12.82 16.47
CA TYR A 88 6.12 -11.67 17.39
C TYR A 88 4.96 -11.64 18.41
N GLY A 89 4.08 -12.65 18.41
CA GLY A 89 2.93 -12.71 19.33
C GLY A 89 1.84 -11.68 19.00
N ILE A 90 1.74 -11.25 17.74
CA ILE A 90 0.69 -10.34 17.25
C ILE A 90 -0.42 -11.17 16.60
N GLU A 91 -1.68 -10.91 16.98
CA GLU A 91 -2.83 -11.51 16.30
C GLU A 91 -2.77 -11.13 14.82
N SER A 92 -2.94 -12.12 13.94
CA SER A 92 -2.87 -11.89 12.51
C SER A 92 -3.82 -12.80 11.73
N MET A 93 -4.24 -12.32 10.55
CA MET A 93 -5.17 -13.02 9.68
C MET A 93 -4.82 -12.73 8.22
N VAL A 94 -4.96 -13.73 7.35
CA VAL A 94 -4.88 -13.57 5.89
C VAL A 94 -6.28 -13.33 5.34
N ILE A 95 -6.42 -12.35 4.46
CA ILE A 95 -7.64 -11.97 3.78
C ILE A 95 -7.42 -12.17 2.28
N ASN A 96 -8.08 -13.15 1.71
CA ASN A 96 -7.96 -13.50 0.29
C ASN A 96 -9.30 -13.49 -0.46
N ASN A 97 -10.38 -13.14 0.23
CA ASN A 97 -11.72 -13.06 -0.36
C ASN A 97 -12.66 -12.18 0.48
N MET A 98 -13.82 -11.85 -0.08
CA MET A 98 -14.82 -11.00 0.56
C MET A 98 -15.45 -11.61 1.82
N THR A 99 -15.53 -12.94 1.91
CA THR A 99 -16.06 -13.62 3.10
C THR A 99 -15.12 -13.42 4.29
N SER A 100 -13.82 -13.58 4.07
CA SER A 100 -12.79 -13.30 5.09
C SER A 100 -12.82 -11.82 5.50
N LEU A 101 -13.02 -10.91 4.55
CA LEU A 101 -13.14 -9.47 4.82
C LEU A 101 -14.30 -9.15 5.78
N LYS A 102 -15.45 -9.79 5.62
CA LYS A 102 -16.61 -9.58 6.52
C LYS A 102 -16.28 -9.95 7.98
N SER A 103 -15.40 -10.92 8.21
CA SER A 103 -15.05 -11.40 9.55
C SER A 103 -14.14 -10.46 10.34
N ILE A 104 -13.47 -9.49 9.70
CA ILE A 104 -12.48 -8.61 10.36
C ILE A 104 -13.13 -7.55 11.27
N LYS A 105 -14.39 -7.21 11.06
CA LYS A 105 -15.07 -6.12 11.80
C LYS A 105 -14.99 -6.31 13.33
N SER A 106 -15.18 -7.52 13.82
CA SER A 106 -15.08 -7.84 15.24
C SER A 106 -13.63 -7.76 15.75
N LYS A 107 -12.65 -8.18 14.93
CA LYS A 107 -11.23 -8.17 15.29
C LYS A 107 -10.65 -6.74 15.35
N ILE A 108 -11.03 -5.89 14.41
CA ILE A 108 -10.60 -4.48 14.42
C ILE A 108 -11.06 -3.76 15.70
N LYS A 109 -12.23 -4.11 16.23
CA LYS A 109 -12.77 -3.51 17.45
C LYS A 109 -12.02 -3.92 18.72
N LYS A 110 -11.36 -5.07 18.74
CA LYS A 110 -10.60 -5.52 19.90
C LYS A 110 -9.40 -4.60 20.15
N PRO A 111 -9.07 -4.27 21.41
CA PRO A 111 -7.84 -3.53 21.72
C PRO A 111 -6.59 -4.35 21.38
N GLY A 112 -5.45 -3.67 21.30
CA GLY A 112 -4.15 -4.28 21.02
C GLY A 112 -3.78 -4.33 19.55
N PRO A 113 -2.57 -4.84 19.23
CA PRO A 113 -2.05 -4.91 17.88
C PRO A 113 -2.73 -6.00 17.04
N LEU A 114 -2.90 -5.73 15.76
CA LEU A 114 -3.45 -6.69 14.79
C LEU A 114 -2.81 -6.46 13.43
N LEU A 115 -2.42 -7.55 12.74
CA LEU A 115 -1.98 -7.52 11.35
C LEU A 115 -3.00 -8.27 10.48
N LEU A 116 -3.52 -7.59 9.47
CA LEU A 116 -4.40 -8.13 8.44
C LEU A 116 -3.65 -8.14 7.11
N GLU A 117 -3.26 -9.32 6.65
CA GLU A 117 -2.57 -9.50 5.37
C GLU A 117 -3.61 -9.67 4.26
N LEU A 118 -3.78 -8.62 3.45
CA LEU A 118 -4.72 -8.59 2.34
C LEU A 118 -4.01 -9.00 1.07
N MET A 119 -4.36 -10.17 0.56
CA MET A 119 -3.83 -10.66 -0.71
C MET A 119 -4.56 -9.95 -1.85
N VAL A 120 -3.83 -9.21 -2.66
CA VAL A 120 -4.34 -8.49 -3.81
C VAL A 120 -3.69 -8.99 -5.10
N ASP A 121 -4.31 -8.67 -6.25
CA ASP A 121 -3.75 -9.04 -7.54
C ASP A 121 -2.38 -8.38 -7.74
N THR A 122 -1.39 -9.20 -8.13
CA THR A 122 -0.01 -8.76 -8.39
C THR A 122 0.11 -7.79 -9.59
N ASN A 123 -0.94 -7.71 -10.41
CA ASN A 123 -1.01 -6.82 -11.57
C ASN A 123 -1.93 -5.62 -11.35
N GLN A 124 -2.56 -5.51 -10.17
CA GLN A 124 -3.39 -4.35 -9.86
C GLN A 124 -2.52 -3.09 -9.80
N GLU A 125 -2.79 -2.15 -10.67
CA GLU A 125 -2.11 -0.86 -10.68
C GLU A 125 -2.84 0.18 -9.81
N PHE A 126 -2.09 1.20 -9.36
CA PHE A 126 -2.70 2.40 -8.79
C PHE A 126 -3.22 3.28 -9.93
N CYS A 127 -4.53 3.54 -9.93
CA CYS A 127 -5.17 4.43 -10.88
C CYS A 127 -6.21 5.29 -10.14
N PRO A 128 -6.32 6.60 -10.49
CA PRO A 128 -5.44 7.34 -11.40
C PRO A 128 -4.07 7.62 -10.79
N LYS A 129 -3.04 7.77 -11.64
CA LYS A 129 -1.66 8.08 -11.21
C LYS A 129 -0.95 9.00 -12.20
N LEU A 130 -0.01 9.80 -11.71
CA LEU A 130 0.94 10.48 -12.57
C LEU A 130 1.82 9.44 -13.27
N LYS A 131 1.87 9.48 -14.59
CA LYS A 131 2.68 8.60 -15.41
C LYS A 131 3.32 9.41 -16.54
N SER A 132 4.66 9.42 -16.60
CA SER A 132 5.36 10.01 -17.72
C SER A 132 4.99 9.30 -19.03
N ARG A 133 4.92 10.07 -20.11
CA ARG A 133 4.67 9.57 -21.47
C ARG A 133 5.71 10.13 -22.43
N LEU A 134 5.92 9.49 -23.56
CA LEU A 134 6.77 10.00 -24.62
C LEU A 134 6.01 11.06 -25.40
N ASP A 135 6.69 12.17 -25.74
CA ASP A 135 6.23 13.13 -26.73
C ASP A 135 6.49 12.63 -28.16
N GLU A 136 6.12 13.46 -29.14
CA GLU A 136 6.30 13.15 -30.57
C GLU A 136 7.78 12.98 -30.99
N ASN A 137 8.70 13.49 -30.18
CA ASN A 137 10.16 13.40 -30.38
C ASN A 137 10.80 12.25 -29.60
N GLY A 138 10.01 11.41 -28.90
CA GLY A 138 10.50 10.32 -28.08
C GLY A 138 11.10 10.75 -26.72
N LYS A 139 10.87 12.00 -26.28
CA LYS A 139 11.32 12.52 -24.99
C LYS A 139 10.26 12.26 -23.94
N PHE A 140 10.69 11.81 -22.75
CA PHE A 140 9.78 11.67 -21.60
C PHE A 140 9.33 13.05 -21.11
N ILE A 141 8.01 13.22 -21.02
CA ILE A 141 7.35 14.36 -20.40
C ILE A 141 6.54 13.88 -19.19
N THR A 142 6.58 14.65 -18.13
CA THR A 142 5.70 14.45 -16.96
C THR A 142 4.47 15.33 -17.16
N PRO A 143 3.26 14.75 -17.16
CA PRO A 143 2.04 15.53 -17.30
C PRO A 143 1.78 16.39 -16.05
N GLU A 144 0.85 17.32 -16.16
CA GLU A 144 0.35 18.10 -15.03
C GLU A 144 -0.46 17.22 -14.05
N LEU A 145 -0.69 17.71 -12.83
CA LEU A 145 -1.32 16.93 -11.75
C LEU A 145 -2.74 16.47 -12.06
N ASP A 146 -3.43 17.15 -12.95
CA ASP A 146 -4.80 16.84 -13.39
C ASP A 146 -4.85 15.97 -14.66
N ASP A 147 -3.70 15.77 -15.34
CA ASP A 147 -3.57 14.89 -16.52
C ASP A 147 -2.98 13.54 -16.13
N MET A 148 -3.73 12.78 -15.33
CA MET A 148 -3.31 11.48 -14.80
C MET A 148 -3.64 10.32 -15.74
N PHE A 149 -2.83 9.26 -15.65
CA PHE A 149 -3.14 7.98 -16.30
C PHE A 149 -4.30 7.25 -15.55
N PRO A 150 -5.30 6.68 -16.27
CA PRO A 150 -5.48 6.64 -17.73
C PRO A 150 -5.74 8.03 -18.32
N PHE A 151 -4.93 8.40 -19.33
CA PHE A 151 -5.03 9.72 -19.96
C PHE A 151 -6.37 9.90 -20.67
N ILE A 152 -6.95 11.07 -20.53
CA ILE A 152 -8.12 11.48 -21.29
C ILE A 152 -7.71 12.32 -22.51
N GLU A 153 -8.58 12.43 -23.48
CA GLU A 153 -8.32 13.25 -24.66
C GLU A 153 -8.10 14.71 -24.28
N LYS A 154 -7.10 15.36 -24.93
CA LYS A 154 -6.70 16.76 -24.65
C LYS A 154 -7.88 17.72 -24.64
N ASN A 155 -8.72 17.67 -25.68
CA ASN A 155 -9.89 18.55 -25.80
C ASN A 155 -10.87 18.38 -24.62
N LYS A 156 -11.02 17.16 -24.14
CA LYS A 156 -11.88 16.87 -22.98
C LYS A 156 -11.28 17.41 -21.69
N LEU A 157 -9.95 17.27 -21.51
CA LEU A 157 -9.24 17.82 -20.37
C LEU A 157 -9.34 19.34 -20.33
N GLU A 158 -9.13 20.03 -21.48
CA GLU A 158 -9.26 21.47 -21.57
C GLU A 158 -10.68 21.97 -21.26
N ASN A 159 -11.70 21.24 -21.72
CA ASN A 159 -13.09 21.57 -21.39
C ASN A 159 -13.39 21.42 -19.89
N ILE A 160 -12.82 20.40 -19.24
CA ILE A 160 -12.93 20.22 -17.79
C ILE A 160 -12.24 21.39 -17.06
N ARG A 161 -11.02 21.76 -17.46
CA ARG A 161 -10.28 22.89 -16.88
C ARG A 161 -11.09 24.19 -16.94
N LYS A 162 -11.62 24.51 -18.10
CA LYS A 162 -12.47 25.71 -18.28
C LYS A 162 -13.71 25.69 -17.39
N SER A 163 -14.33 24.53 -17.18
CA SER A 163 -15.55 24.43 -16.34
C SER A 163 -15.29 24.58 -14.84
N VAL A 164 -14.04 24.60 -14.40
CA VAL A 164 -13.65 24.78 -12.98
C VAL A 164 -13.18 26.22 -12.72
N GLU A 165 -12.83 26.99 -13.76
CA GLU A 165 -12.43 28.38 -13.66
C GLU A 165 -13.62 29.36 -13.61
N ASP A 166 -14.83 28.88 -13.96
CA ASP A 166 -16.12 29.63 -13.85
C ASP A 166 -16.77 29.35 -12.49
#